data_583ec94147d449e009ec8a57da73dabe
#
_entry.id   583ec94147d449e009ec8a57da73dabe
#
_cell.length_a   1.000
_cell.length_b   1.000
_cell.length_c   1.000
_cell.angle_alpha   90.00
_cell.angle_beta   90.00
_cell.angle_gamma   90.00
#
_symmetry.space_group_name_H-M   'P 1'
#
loop_
_entity.id
_entity.type
_entity.pdbx_description
1 polymer ?
#
loop_
_entity_poly.entity_id
_entity_poly.type
_entity_poly.pdbx_seq_one_letter_code
_entity_poly.pdbx_strand_id
1 'polypeptide(L)'
;MRCPYCGSLDTQVKDSRPTEDHSSIRRRRVCPDCGGRFTTFERVQLRELVVVKRSGRRIPFDRDKLVRSVDVALRKRPVDPERVERMVNGIVRQLESLGDGDIPSATIGQLVMEGLKNLDDVAYVRFASVYRNFREARDFEELIGQLTADDQGQEAVPAATEGKEPVPGRDEG
;
A
#
# COMPACT_ATOMS: atom_id res chain seq x y z
N MET A 1 17.94 -19.07 -6.35
CA MET A 1 17.75 -17.64 -6.72
C MET A 1 19.11 -17.00 -6.85
N ARG A 2 19.35 -16.19 -7.89
CA ARG A 2 20.65 -15.57 -8.15
C ARG A 2 20.95 -14.44 -7.15
N CYS A 3 22.19 -14.38 -6.66
CA CYS A 3 22.64 -13.27 -5.81
C CYS A 3 22.66 -11.94 -6.59
N PRO A 4 22.04 -10.85 -6.08
CA PRO A 4 22.01 -9.56 -6.77
C PRO A 4 23.37 -8.84 -6.79
N TYR A 5 24.31 -9.25 -5.93
CA TYR A 5 25.63 -8.60 -5.81
C TYR A 5 26.71 -9.24 -6.67
N CYS A 6 26.81 -10.57 -6.67
CA CYS A 6 27.88 -11.29 -7.39
C CYS A 6 27.38 -12.24 -8.50
N GLY A 7 26.05 -12.40 -8.64
CA GLY A 7 25.48 -13.26 -9.66
C GLY A 7 25.51 -14.78 -9.35
N SER A 8 26.08 -15.20 -8.22
CA SER A 8 26.10 -16.61 -7.80
C SER A 8 24.71 -17.21 -7.74
N LEU A 9 24.56 -18.48 -8.11
CA LEU A 9 23.32 -19.23 -8.04
C LEU A 9 23.09 -19.83 -6.65
N ASP A 10 24.14 -19.95 -5.84
CA ASP A 10 24.03 -20.48 -4.47
C ASP A 10 23.68 -19.35 -3.51
N THR A 11 22.46 -19.42 -2.97
CA THR A 11 21.98 -18.50 -1.93
C THR A 11 21.16 -19.27 -0.89
N GLN A 12 21.47 -19.04 0.37
CA GLN A 12 20.86 -19.73 1.51
C GLN A 12 19.80 -18.86 2.18
N VAL A 13 18.68 -19.43 2.54
CA VAL A 13 17.67 -18.80 3.39
C VAL A 13 18.10 -18.92 4.85
N LYS A 14 18.21 -17.81 5.56
CA LYS A 14 18.54 -17.77 6.99
C LYS A 14 17.31 -17.59 7.88
N ASP A 15 16.28 -16.91 7.36
CA ASP A 15 15.05 -16.64 8.09
C ASP A 15 13.88 -16.56 7.11
N SER A 16 12.72 -17.08 7.50
CA SER A 16 11.47 -17.01 6.75
C SER A 16 10.34 -16.65 7.69
N ARG A 17 9.62 -15.57 7.38
CA ARG A 17 8.48 -15.11 8.17
C ARG A 17 7.33 -14.69 7.27
N PRO A 18 6.08 -14.98 7.65
CA PRO A 18 4.94 -14.36 6.97
C PRO A 18 4.98 -12.84 7.17
N THR A 19 4.43 -12.09 6.22
CA THR A 19 4.11 -10.67 6.41
C THR A 19 2.96 -10.52 7.41
N GLU A 20 2.78 -9.33 8.00
CA GLU A 20 1.71 -9.09 8.99
C GLU A 20 0.31 -9.43 8.44
N ASP A 21 0.08 -9.20 7.16
CA ASP A 21 -1.17 -9.50 6.47
C ASP A 21 -1.27 -10.95 5.98
N HIS A 22 -0.28 -11.80 6.29
CA HIS A 22 -0.16 -13.19 5.85
C HIS A 22 -0.25 -13.41 4.32
N SER A 23 -0.17 -12.36 3.50
CA SER A 23 -0.31 -12.44 2.04
C SER A 23 0.99 -12.86 1.34
N SER A 24 2.12 -12.84 2.02
CA SER A 24 3.42 -13.19 1.47
C SER A 24 4.38 -13.75 2.52
N ILE A 25 5.44 -14.40 2.05
CA ILE A 25 6.53 -14.87 2.88
C ILE A 25 7.76 -14.02 2.61
N ARG A 26 8.26 -13.34 3.63
CA ARG A 26 9.52 -12.61 3.61
C ARG A 26 10.64 -13.56 3.96
N ARG A 27 11.67 -13.66 3.10
CA ARG A 27 12.86 -14.50 3.33
C ARG A 27 14.12 -13.65 3.35
N ARG A 28 14.90 -13.76 4.43
CA ARG A 28 16.26 -13.21 4.50
C ARG A 28 17.24 -14.23 3.96
N ARG A 29 18.03 -13.81 2.97
CA ARG A 29 19.01 -14.67 2.30
C ARG A 29 20.42 -14.17 2.51
N VAL A 30 21.39 -15.09 2.44
CA VAL A 30 22.82 -14.81 2.40
C VAL A 30 23.43 -15.55 1.21
N CYS A 31 24.34 -14.90 0.53
CA CYS A 31 25.18 -15.53 -0.47
C CYS A 31 26.46 -16.03 0.21
N PRO A 32 26.81 -17.34 0.15
CA PRO A 32 28.06 -17.84 0.72
C PRO A 32 29.29 -17.31 0.01
N ASP A 33 29.20 -17.01 -1.30
CA ASP A 33 30.36 -16.61 -2.11
C ASP A 33 30.82 -15.17 -1.82
N CYS A 34 29.88 -14.22 -1.63
CA CYS A 34 30.23 -12.81 -1.40
C CYS A 34 29.79 -12.28 -0.03
N GLY A 35 29.14 -13.10 0.81
CA GLY A 35 28.61 -12.68 2.11
C GLY A 35 27.43 -11.71 2.02
N GLY A 36 27.01 -11.33 0.82
CA GLY A 36 25.92 -10.37 0.61
C GLY A 36 24.61 -10.87 1.20
N ARG A 37 23.91 -9.98 1.92
CA ARG A 37 22.59 -10.25 2.52
C ARG A 37 21.53 -9.50 1.75
N PHE A 38 20.41 -10.18 1.44
CA PHE A 38 19.28 -9.58 0.74
C PHE A 38 17.96 -10.24 1.18
N THR A 39 16.87 -9.54 0.93
CA THR A 39 15.54 -10.01 1.26
C THR A 39 14.78 -10.32 -0.02
N THR A 40 13.99 -11.40 0.02
CA THR A 40 13.08 -11.77 -1.05
C THR A 40 11.68 -11.97 -0.48
N PHE A 41 10.68 -11.74 -1.33
CA PHE A 41 9.29 -11.99 -1.01
C PHE A 41 8.72 -13.05 -1.94
N GLU A 42 8.03 -14.04 -1.38
CA GLU A 42 7.27 -15.04 -2.11
C GLU A 42 5.79 -14.71 -1.95
N ARG A 43 5.09 -14.57 -3.07
CA ARG A 43 3.67 -14.19 -3.12
C ARG A 43 2.91 -15.11 -4.05
N VAL A 44 1.64 -15.29 -3.76
CA VAL A 44 0.72 -15.94 -4.69
C VAL A 44 0.41 -14.96 -5.81
N GLN A 45 0.54 -15.40 -7.05
CA GLN A 45 0.06 -14.68 -8.22
C GLN A 45 -1.08 -15.49 -8.83
N LEU A 46 -2.31 -14.98 -8.70
CA LEU A 46 -3.50 -15.73 -9.12
C LEU A 46 -3.70 -15.67 -10.65
N ARG A 47 -3.41 -14.53 -11.25
CA ARG A 47 -3.55 -14.30 -12.69
C ARG A 47 -2.67 -13.15 -13.17
N GLU A 48 -2.52 -13.06 -14.49
CA GLU A 48 -1.85 -11.97 -15.15
C GLU A 48 -2.84 -10.80 -15.36
N LEU A 49 -2.60 -9.68 -14.67
CA LEU A 49 -3.41 -8.48 -14.79
C LEU A 49 -2.93 -7.66 -16.00
N VAL A 50 -3.86 -7.15 -16.80
CA VAL A 50 -3.57 -6.29 -17.95
C VAL A 50 -4.03 -4.86 -17.65
N VAL A 51 -3.12 -3.89 -17.86
CA VAL A 51 -3.39 -2.46 -17.65
C VAL A 51 -3.61 -1.76 -18.99
N VAL A 52 -4.73 -1.05 -19.10
CA VAL A 52 -5.04 -0.21 -20.24
C VAL A 52 -4.60 1.23 -19.95
N LYS A 53 -3.69 1.76 -20.76
CA LYS A 53 -3.23 3.15 -20.69
C LYS A 53 -4.28 4.11 -21.30
N ARG A 54 -4.17 5.40 -20.96
CA ARG A 54 -5.01 6.47 -21.57
C ARG A 54 -4.95 6.47 -23.10
N SER A 55 -3.85 6.01 -23.69
CA SER A 55 -3.67 5.84 -25.14
C SER A 55 -4.34 4.58 -25.73
N GLY A 56 -5.02 3.77 -24.92
CA GLY A 56 -5.59 2.48 -25.32
C GLY A 56 -4.56 1.32 -25.32
N ARG A 57 -3.27 1.59 -25.13
CA ARG A 57 -2.24 0.54 -25.12
C ARG A 57 -2.41 -0.39 -23.92
N ARG A 58 -2.40 -1.70 -24.16
CA ARG A 58 -2.47 -2.76 -23.16
C ARG A 58 -1.07 -3.21 -22.77
N ILE A 59 -0.78 -3.30 -21.49
CA ILE A 59 0.50 -3.77 -20.95
C ILE A 59 0.25 -4.66 -19.73
N PRO A 60 1.11 -5.64 -19.44
CA PRO A 60 1.06 -6.38 -18.19
C PRO A 60 1.16 -5.43 -16.98
N PHE A 61 0.48 -5.76 -15.90
CA PHE A 61 0.62 -5.06 -14.63
C PHE A 61 2.02 -5.36 -14.04
N ASP A 62 2.72 -4.31 -13.66
CA ASP A 62 4.05 -4.37 -13.04
C ASP A 62 3.95 -3.87 -11.59
N ARG A 63 3.97 -4.81 -10.63
CA ARG A 63 3.93 -4.51 -9.20
C ARG A 63 5.14 -3.68 -8.76
N ASP A 64 6.34 -3.96 -9.30
CA ASP A 64 7.54 -3.22 -8.93
C ASP A 64 7.46 -1.77 -9.40
N LYS A 65 6.78 -1.52 -10.51
CA LYS A 65 6.48 -0.16 -10.96
C LYS A 65 5.53 0.56 -10.01
N LEU A 66 4.52 -0.15 -9.48
CA LEU A 66 3.62 0.40 -8.47
C LEU A 66 4.42 0.76 -7.21
N VAL A 67 5.24 -0.16 -6.70
CA VAL A 67 6.10 0.08 -5.52
C VAL A 67 7.00 1.29 -5.76
N ARG A 68 7.73 1.34 -6.87
CA ARG A 68 8.61 2.48 -7.18
C ARG A 68 7.87 3.82 -7.21
N SER A 69 6.63 3.86 -7.71
CA SER A 69 5.86 5.11 -7.76
C SER A 69 5.42 5.57 -6.36
N VAL A 70 5.09 4.63 -5.48
CA VAL A 70 4.78 4.89 -4.07
C VAL A 70 6.03 5.35 -3.31
N ASP A 71 7.17 4.69 -3.50
CA ASP A 71 8.44 5.03 -2.85
C ASP A 71 8.92 6.44 -3.21
N VAL A 72 8.71 6.86 -4.47
CA VAL A 72 9.01 8.24 -4.89
C VAL A 72 8.18 9.26 -4.13
N ALA A 73 6.88 8.99 -3.94
CA ALA A 73 5.99 9.87 -3.18
C ALA A 73 6.37 9.92 -1.69
N LEU A 74 6.76 8.78 -1.11
CA LEU A 74 7.15 8.62 0.28
C LEU A 74 8.61 9.03 0.58
N ARG A 75 9.38 9.49 -0.41
CA ARG A 75 10.78 9.85 -0.21
C ARG A 75 10.97 10.83 0.96
N LYS A 76 11.84 10.48 1.92
CA LYS A 76 12.11 11.23 3.15
C LYS A 76 10.89 11.40 4.08
N ARG A 77 9.90 10.52 3.99
CA ARG A 77 8.80 10.45 4.95
C ARG A 77 9.06 9.33 5.96
N PRO A 78 8.74 9.55 7.25
CA PRO A 78 8.95 8.56 8.31
C PRO A 78 7.80 7.54 8.35
N VAL A 79 7.55 6.85 7.22
CA VAL A 79 6.51 5.83 7.12
C VAL A 79 7.16 4.45 7.22
N ASP A 80 6.56 3.59 8.04
CA ASP A 80 7.02 2.22 8.24
C ASP A 80 6.92 1.42 6.92
N PRO A 81 8.01 0.77 6.47
CA PRO A 81 8.02 -0.07 5.27
C PRO A 81 6.95 -1.18 5.28
N GLU A 82 6.59 -1.71 6.45
CA GLU A 82 5.56 -2.74 6.57
C GLU A 82 4.15 -2.18 6.27
N ARG A 83 3.89 -0.93 6.64
CA ARG A 83 2.64 -0.24 6.28
C ARG A 83 2.53 -0.02 4.77
N VAL A 84 3.65 0.37 4.13
CA VAL A 84 3.72 0.55 2.67
C VAL A 84 3.48 -0.77 1.94
N GLU A 85 4.14 -1.84 2.39
CA GLU A 85 3.96 -3.18 1.81
C GLU A 85 2.52 -3.67 1.94
N ARG A 86 1.89 -3.45 3.09
CA ARG A 86 0.47 -3.79 3.36
C ARG A 86 -0.47 -3.04 2.42
N MET A 87 -0.25 -1.72 2.23
CA MET A 87 -1.02 -0.92 1.28
C MET A 87 -0.89 -1.45 -0.14
N VAL A 88 0.33 -1.70 -0.62
CA VAL A 88 0.58 -2.22 -1.97
C VAL A 88 -0.08 -3.58 -2.18
N ASN A 89 0.03 -4.49 -1.20
CA ASN A 89 -0.62 -5.81 -1.26
C ASN A 89 -2.15 -5.68 -1.28
N GLY A 90 -2.70 -4.73 -0.52
CA GLY A 90 -4.14 -4.41 -0.53
C GLY A 90 -4.61 -3.97 -1.92
N ILE A 91 -3.85 -3.06 -2.56
CA ILE A 91 -4.14 -2.60 -3.92
C ILE A 91 -4.11 -3.77 -4.91
N VAL A 92 -3.07 -4.60 -4.87
CA VAL A 92 -2.96 -5.77 -5.76
C VAL A 92 -4.15 -6.72 -5.61
N ARG A 93 -4.53 -7.08 -4.38
CA ARG A 93 -5.71 -7.92 -4.11
C ARG A 93 -7.00 -7.29 -4.64
N GLN A 94 -7.14 -5.98 -4.49
CA GLN A 94 -8.32 -5.27 -4.98
C GLN A 94 -8.38 -5.28 -6.52
N LEU A 95 -7.24 -5.10 -7.20
CA LEU A 95 -7.16 -5.22 -8.65
C LEU A 95 -7.47 -6.64 -9.13
N GLU A 96 -7.00 -7.67 -8.42
CA GLU A 96 -7.30 -9.08 -8.71
C GLU A 96 -8.79 -9.42 -8.53
N SER A 97 -9.47 -8.74 -7.59
CA SER A 97 -10.90 -8.94 -7.31
C SER A 97 -11.84 -8.27 -8.33
N LEU A 98 -11.33 -7.33 -9.14
CA LEU A 98 -12.15 -6.60 -10.14
C LEU A 98 -12.64 -7.47 -11.32
N GLY A 99 -12.27 -8.74 -11.37
CA GLY A 99 -12.73 -9.67 -12.40
C GLY A 99 -11.77 -9.79 -13.59
N ASP A 100 -12.23 -10.41 -14.71
CA ASP A 100 -11.39 -10.75 -15.87
C ASP A 100 -11.19 -9.59 -16.85
N GLY A 101 -11.59 -8.38 -16.47
CA GLY A 101 -11.47 -7.20 -17.31
C GLY A 101 -10.09 -6.57 -17.32
N ASP A 102 -9.84 -5.81 -18.37
CA ASP A 102 -8.70 -4.92 -18.43
C ASP A 102 -8.83 -3.82 -17.38
N ILE A 103 -7.74 -3.51 -16.69
CA ILE A 103 -7.70 -2.52 -15.62
C ILE A 103 -7.28 -1.16 -16.21
N PRO A 104 -8.15 -0.14 -16.17
CA PRO A 104 -7.73 1.21 -16.52
C PRO A 104 -6.60 1.70 -15.62
N SER A 105 -5.56 2.31 -16.21
CA SER A 105 -4.47 2.90 -15.40
C SER A 105 -4.96 3.99 -14.44
N ALA A 106 -6.11 4.61 -14.71
CA ALA A 106 -6.78 5.57 -13.83
C ALA A 106 -7.22 4.90 -12.52
N THR A 107 -7.78 3.69 -12.58
CA THR A 107 -8.21 2.93 -11.38
C THR A 107 -7.03 2.67 -10.44
N ILE A 108 -5.88 2.27 -11.01
CA ILE A 108 -4.66 2.05 -10.20
C ILE A 108 -4.23 3.35 -9.52
N GLY A 109 -4.24 4.46 -10.25
CA GLY A 109 -3.88 5.77 -9.68
C GLY A 109 -4.81 6.20 -8.55
N GLN A 110 -6.11 5.97 -8.67
CA GLN A 110 -7.09 6.24 -7.61
C GLN A 110 -6.81 5.40 -6.35
N LEU A 111 -6.60 4.10 -6.50
CA LEU A 111 -6.28 3.22 -5.37
C LEU A 111 -4.98 3.62 -4.65
N VAL A 112 -3.96 4.07 -5.41
CA VAL A 112 -2.73 4.59 -4.82
C VAL A 112 -3.00 5.88 -4.04
N MET A 113 -3.79 6.80 -4.59
CA MET A 113 -4.15 8.04 -3.89
C MET A 113 -4.92 7.76 -2.60
N GLU A 114 -5.91 6.86 -2.61
CA GLU A 114 -6.66 6.44 -1.42
C GLU A 114 -5.73 5.82 -0.36
N GLY A 115 -4.82 4.93 -0.79
CA GLY A 115 -3.85 4.32 0.11
C GLY A 115 -2.88 5.33 0.73
N LEU A 116 -2.36 6.27 -0.07
CA LEU A 116 -1.44 7.31 0.40
C LEU A 116 -2.12 8.32 1.34
N LYS A 117 -3.38 8.67 1.10
CA LYS A 117 -4.18 9.53 1.97
C LYS A 117 -4.24 8.99 3.41
N ASN A 118 -4.35 7.66 3.56
CA ASN A 118 -4.38 6.99 4.87
C ASN A 118 -2.98 6.76 5.48
N LEU A 119 -1.90 7.00 4.72
CA LEU A 119 -0.54 6.78 5.18
C LEU A 119 0.19 8.06 5.54
N ASP A 120 0.14 9.07 4.65
CA ASP A 120 0.90 10.30 4.75
C ASP A 120 0.39 11.35 3.76
N ASP A 121 -0.14 12.48 4.26
CA ASP A 121 -0.74 13.54 3.45
C ASP A 121 0.25 14.18 2.47
N VAL A 122 1.52 14.33 2.87
CA VAL A 122 2.54 14.90 2.00
C VAL A 122 2.84 13.98 0.81
N ALA A 123 2.89 12.68 1.05
CA ALA A 123 3.05 11.69 -0.03
C ALA A 123 1.83 11.67 -0.95
N TYR A 124 0.63 11.79 -0.38
CA TYR A 124 -0.61 11.92 -1.15
C TYR A 124 -0.55 13.14 -2.09
N VAL A 125 -0.22 14.32 -1.57
CA VAL A 125 -0.13 15.57 -2.38
C VAL A 125 0.92 15.44 -3.48
N ARG A 126 2.10 14.87 -3.18
CA ARG A 126 3.16 14.63 -4.17
C ARG A 126 2.70 13.69 -5.29
N PHE A 127 2.05 12.59 -4.94
CA PHE A 127 1.55 11.65 -5.94
C PHE A 127 0.43 12.27 -6.77
N ALA A 128 -0.52 12.94 -6.13
CA ALA A 128 -1.64 13.60 -6.78
C ALA A 128 -1.17 14.69 -7.77
N SER A 129 -0.14 15.47 -7.44
CA SER A 129 0.39 16.52 -8.32
C SER A 129 0.88 15.98 -9.65
N VAL A 130 1.55 14.81 -9.65
CA VAL A 130 2.01 14.14 -10.86
C VAL A 130 0.86 13.42 -11.58
N TYR A 131 0.02 12.72 -10.83
CA TYR A 131 -1.06 11.91 -11.37
C TYR A 131 -2.15 12.76 -12.02
N ARG A 132 -2.56 13.89 -11.39
CA ARG A 132 -3.53 14.86 -11.90
C ARG A 132 -2.90 15.90 -12.83
N ASN A 133 -1.57 15.86 -13.00
CA ASN A 133 -0.80 16.77 -13.85
C ASN A 133 -1.00 18.24 -13.46
N PHE A 134 -0.76 18.59 -12.20
CA PHE A 134 -0.85 19.96 -11.70
C PHE A 134 0.07 20.90 -12.49
N ARG A 135 -0.40 22.08 -12.78
CA ARG A 135 0.33 23.10 -13.55
C ARG A 135 0.48 24.42 -12.81
N GLU A 136 -0.41 24.71 -11.86
CA GLU A 136 -0.49 25.98 -11.16
C GLU A 136 -0.51 25.75 -9.63
N ALA A 137 -0.16 26.80 -8.87
CA ALA A 137 -0.22 26.75 -7.41
C ALA A 137 -1.65 26.51 -6.88
N ARG A 138 -2.65 27.02 -7.61
CA ARG A 138 -4.07 26.83 -7.27
C ARG A 138 -4.47 25.35 -7.21
N ASP A 139 -3.90 24.48 -8.06
CA ASP A 139 -4.18 23.04 -8.07
C ASP A 139 -3.81 22.40 -6.71
N PHE A 140 -2.75 22.89 -6.06
CA PHE A 140 -2.35 22.45 -4.72
C PHE A 140 -3.27 22.99 -3.63
N GLU A 141 -3.69 24.25 -3.73
CA GLU A 141 -4.61 24.87 -2.75
C GLU A 141 -5.95 24.14 -2.72
N GLU A 142 -6.51 23.82 -3.88
CA GLU A 142 -7.75 23.05 -4.01
C GLU A 142 -7.62 21.65 -3.40
N LEU A 143 -6.50 20.94 -3.65
CA LEU A 143 -6.27 19.61 -3.09
C LEU A 143 -6.12 19.65 -1.57
N ILE A 144 -5.38 20.63 -1.03
CA ILE A 144 -5.18 20.78 0.41
C ILE A 144 -6.51 21.14 1.07
N GLY A 145 -7.31 22.00 0.47
CA GLY A 145 -8.66 22.32 0.96
C GLY A 145 -9.57 21.09 1.03
N GLN A 146 -9.47 20.17 0.09
CA GLN A 146 -10.20 18.89 0.14
C GLN A 146 -9.74 17.99 1.29
N LEU A 147 -8.43 17.91 1.55
CA LEU A 147 -7.88 17.10 2.65
C LEU A 147 -8.37 17.62 4.02
N THR A 148 -8.29 18.92 4.24
CA THR A 148 -8.71 19.52 5.52
C THR A 148 -10.21 19.41 5.77
N ALA A 149 -11.04 19.44 4.73
CA ALA A 149 -12.49 19.26 4.85
C ALA A 149 -12.86 17.82 5.21
N ASP A 150 -12.13 16.84 4.67
CA ASP A 150 -12.36 15.42 4.97
C ASP A 150 -11.96 15.06 6.41
N ASP A 151 -10.87 15.64 6.94
CA ASP A 151 -10.43 15.45 8.33
C ASP A 151 -11.46 15.96 9.34
N GLN A 152 -12.12 17.09 9.07
CA GLN A 152 -13.16 17.66 9.94
C GLN A 152 -14.46 16.82 9.93
N GLY A 153 -14.70 16.05 8.89
CA GLY A 153 -15.87 15.15 8.78
C GLY A 153 -15.74 13.86 9.57
N GLN A 154 -14.54 13.45 9.99
CA GLN A 154 -14.30 12.20 10.72
C GLN A 154 -14.33 12.37 12.26
N GLU A 155 -14.26 13.59 12.79
CA GLU A 155 -14.29 13.82 14.26
C GLU A 155 -15.69 13.82 14.90
N ALA A 156 -16.77 13.65 14.14
CA ALA A 156 -18.15 13.70 14.66
C ALA A 156 -18.76 12.30 14.87
N VAL A 157 -18.12 11.43 15.65
CA VAL A 157 -18.81 10.29 16.28
C VAL A 157 -18.91 10.58 17.78
N PRO A 158 -20.08 10.96 18.35
CA PRO A 158 -20.23 11.15 19.79
C PRO A 158 -20.03 9.81 20.50
N ALA A 159 -19.14 9.80 21.50
CA ALA A 159 -18.96 8.68 22.41
C ALA A 159 -20.31 8.24 22.95
N ALA A 160 -20.69 6.99 22.70
CA ALA A 160 -21.88 6.38 23.30
C ALA A 160 -21.66 6.38 24.82
N THR A 161 -22.53 7.11 25.53
CA THR A 161 -22.66 7.09 26.99
C THR A 161 -23.06 5.67 27.40
N GLU A 162 -22.12 4.98 28.05
CA GLU A 162 -22.42 3.73 28.75
C GLU A 162 -23.47 4.00 29.84
N GLY A 163 -24.69 3.58 29.54
CA GLY A 163 -25.77 3.53 30.52
C GLY A 163 -25.47 2.46 31.58
N LYS A 164 -25.18 2.94 32.79
CA LYS A 164 -25.01 2.13 34.00
C LYS A 164 -26.39 1.57 34.38
N GLU A 165 -26.63 0.31 34.11
CA GLU A 165 -27.82 -0.40 34.65
C GLU A 165 -27.67 -0.60 36.17
N PRO A 166 -28.72 -0.35 36.96
CA PRO A 166 -28.72 -0.64 38.40
C PRO A 166 -28.95 -2.14 38.66
N VAL A 167 -28.05 -2.73 39.46
CA VAL A 167 -28.12 -4.11 39.95
C VAL A 167 -29.34 -4.23 40.91
N PRO A 168 -30.27 -5.18 40.72
CA PRO A 168 -31.33 -5.44 41.70
C PRO A 168 -30.80 -6.14 42.94
N GLY A 169 -31.13 -5.59 44.10
CA GLY A 169 -30.78 -6.13 45.40
C GLY A 169 -31.32 -7.54 45.63
N ARG A 170 -30.49 -8.37 46.25
CA ARG A 170 -30.93 -9.65 46.86
C ARG A 170 -31.58 -9.34 48.19
N ASP A 171 -32.87 -9.65 48.30
CA ASP A 171 -33.54 -9.81 49.58
C ASP A 171 -33.15 -11.16 50.18
N GLU A 172 -32.62 -11.11 51.38
CA GLU A 172 -32.47 -12.26 52.27
C GLU A 172 -33.81 -12.47 53.00
N GLY A 173 -34.28 -13.73 53.03
CA GLY A 173 -35.36 -14.25 53.78
C GLY A 173 -35.28 -15.79 53.87
#